data_cb867f7d521f4b0d8f48e5fd8539a611
#
_entry.id   cb867f7d521f4b0d8f48e5fd8539a611
#
_cell.length_a   1.000
_cell.length_b   1.000
_cell.length_c   1.000
_cell.angle_alpha   90.00
_cell.angle_beta   90.00
_cell.angle_gamma   90.00
#
_symmetry.space_group_name_H-M   'P 1'
#
loop_
_entity.id
_entity.type
_entity.pdbx_description
1 polymer ?
#
loop_
_entity_poly.entity_id
_entity_poly.type
_entity_poly.pdbx_seq_one_letter_code
_entity_poly.pdbx_strand_id
1 'polypeptide(L)'
;LSGLFGVVSKTDCNELLFYGTDYQSHMGTQFGGLAVCADVFKKKIHDISRAQFKSRFYEDYKGLRGTRGIGVISDSDPQPLVVSSRFGTFAIAVAGLITNRDSLAERLSRESGFTFTEIVNDRINQAELVAKLIARGESVVSGIESVFERITGSCSILLLTKDGLYAARDRLGYTPLVIGEKDGTWAVASETCAFHNLGF
;
A
#
# COMPACT_ATOMS: atom_id res chain seq x y z
N LEU A 1 13.20 -2.16 -4.05
CA LEU A 1 12.55 -0.95 -3.54
C LEU A 1 11.07 -0.96 -3.89
N SER A 2 10.31 -0.10 -3.28
CA SER A 2 8.89 0.09 -3.62
C SER A 2 8.52 1.54 -3.35
N GLY A 3 7.64 2.11 -4.18
CA GLY A 3 7.14 3.46 -4.04
C GLY A 3 5.65 3.47 -3.70
N LEU A 4 5.26 4.32 -2.75
CA LEU A 4 3.89 4.45 -2.27
C LEU A 4 3.34 5.84 -2.60
N PHE A 5 2.06 5.88 -2.95
CA PHE A 5 1.29 7.11 -3.04
C PHE A 5 -0.11 6.90 -2.46
N GLY A 6 -0.55 7.80 -1.62
CA GLY A 6 -1.90 7.78 -1.03
C GLY A 6 -2.55 9.15 -1.13
N VAL A 7 -3.87 9.19 -1.27
CA VAL A 7 -4.61 10.45 -1.40
C VAL A 7 -5.98 10.35 -0.74
N VAL A 8 -6.38 11.43 -0.08
CA VAL A 8 -7.73 11.68 0.44
C VAL A 8 -8.19 13.04 -0.05
N SER A 9 -9.32 13.08 -0.75
CA SER A 9 -9.87 14.26 -1.39
C SER A 9 -11.36 14.43 -1.07
N LYS A 10 -11.87 15.62 -1.27
CA LYS A 10 -13.31 15.90 -1.22
C LYS A 10 -14.04 15.49 -2.51
N THR A 11 -13.29 15.33 -3.59
CA THR A 11 -13.80 14.94 -4.91
C THR A 11 -13.13 13.66 -5.37
N ASP A 12 -13.48 13.17 -6.56
CA ASP A 12 -12.86 12.00 -7.17
C ASP A 12 -11.33 12.18 -7.25
N CYS A 13 -10.59 11.23 -6.72
CA CYS A 13 -9.13 11.28 -6.62
C CYS A 13 -8.41 10.43 -7.68
N ASN A 14 -9.13 9.83 -8.62
CA ASN A 14 -8.57 8.84 -9.54
C ASN A 14 -7.38 9.35 -10.36
N GLU A 15 -7.45 10.58 -10.83
CA GLU A 15 -6.38 11.21 -11.61
C GLU A 15 -5.16 11.52 -10.75
N LEU A 16 -5.37 12.08 -9.54
CA LEU A 16 -4.31 12.33 -8.58
C LEU A 16 -3.61 11.04 -8.16
N LEU A 17 -4.39 9.99 -7.91
CA LEU A 17 -3.87 8.68 -7.55
C LEU A 17 -3.03 8.07 -8.69
N PHE A 18 -3.53 8.13 -9.91
CA PHE A 18 -2.84 7.59 -11.07
C PHE A 18 -1.49 8.29 -11.32
N TYR A 19 -1.50 9.62 -11.45
CA TYR A 19 -0.26 10.36 -11.69
C TYR A 19 0.68 10.35 -10.49
N GLY A 20 0.15 10.45 -9.27
CA GLY A 20 0.96 10.39 -8.06
C GLY A 20 1.69 9.06 -7.92
N THR A 21 1.06 7.96 -8.30
CA THR A 21 1.70 6.64 -8.35
C THR A 21 2.70 6.53 -9.50
N ASP A 22 2.35 7.06 -10.68
CA ASP A 22 3.25 7.07 -11.84
C ASP A 22 4.56 7.80 -11.54
N TYR A 23 4.52 8.90 -10.79
CA TYR A 23 5.72 9.62 -10.36
C TYR A 23 6.62 8.83 -9.40
N GLN A 24 6.16 7.70 -8.86
CA GLN A 24 6.99 6.76 -8.09
C GLN A 24 7.55 5.61 -8.95
N SER A 25 7.37 5.62 -10.28
CA SER A 25 7.71 4.50 -11.17
C SER A 25 9.18 4.12 -11.18
N HIS A 26 10.08 5.05 -10.82
CA HIS A 26 11.51 4.77 -10.69
C HIS A 26 11.87 3.92 -9.45
N MET A 27 10.92 3.72 -8.53
CA MET A 27 11.13 2.97 -7.28
C MET A 27 10.81 1.47 -7.39
N GLY A 28 10.38 0.98 -8.54
CA GLY A 28 10.11 -0.45 -8.74
C GLY A 28 9.81 -0.78 -10.20
N THR A 29 9.96 -2.06 -10.56
CA THR A 29 9.93 -2.51 -11.95
C THR A 29 9.06 -3.73 -12.21
N GLN A 30 8.50 -4.37 -11.19
CA GLN A 30 7.80 -5.64 -11.37
C GLN A 30 6.28 -5.48 -11.38
N PHE A 31 5.73 -4.83 -10.39
CA PHE A 31 4.28 -4.68 -10.24
C PHE A 31 3.89 -3.24 -9.97
N GLY A 32 2.77 -2.84 -10.54
CA GLY A 32 2.07 -1.62 -10.19
C GLY A 32 0.67 -1.94 -9.71
N GLY A 33 0.12 -1.13 -8.83
CA GLY A 33 -1.23 -1.33 -8.33
C GLY A 33 -1.89 -0.07 -7.80
N LEU A 34 -3.20 -0.01 -7.99
CA LEU A 34 -4.08 1.06 -7.50
C LEU A 34 -5.26 0.44 -6.75
N ALA A 35 -5.64 1.03 -5.63
CA ALA A 35 -6.91 0.76 -4.98
C ALA A 35 -7.60 2.06 -4.59
N VAL A 36 -8.90 2.13 -4.79
CA VAL A 36 -9.74 3.26 -4.40
C VAL A 36 -10.90 2.78 -3.52
N CYS A 37 -11.39 3.68 -2.69
CA CYS A 37 -12.60 3.47 -1.90
C CYS A 37 -13.57 4.64 -2.11
N ALA A 38 -14.78 4.29 -2.55
CA ALA A 38 -15.98 5.09 -2.38
C ALA A 38 -16.87 4.34 -1.37
N ASP A 39 -17.95 3.71 -1.83
CA ASP A 39 -18.75 2.81 -0.98
C ASP A 39 -18.15 1.40 -0.91
N VAL A 40 -17.49 0.99 -1.98
CA VAL A 40 -16.80 -0.30 -2.12
C VAL A 40 -15.36 -0.09 -2.57
N PHE A 41 -14.51 -1.05 -2.22
CA PHE A 41 -13.13 -1.08 -2.70
C PHE A 41 -13.08 -1.60 -4.14
N LYS A 42 -12.33 -0.90 -4.98
CA LYS A 42 -11.94 -1.35 -6.31
C LYS A 42 -10.42 -1.33 -6.40
N LYS A 43 -9.83 -2.36 -7.00
CA LYS A 43 -8.39 -2.42 -7.22
C LYS A 43 -8.05 -2.90 -8.61
N LYS A 44 -6.86 -2.51 -9.08
CA LYS A 44 -6.19 -3.03 -10.26
C LYS A 44 -4.73 -3.25 -9.95
N ILE A 45 -4.19 -4.37 -10.39
CA ILE A 45 -2.77 -4.70 -10.27
C ILE A 45 -2.30 -5.22 -11.62
N HIS A 46 -1.15 -4.76 -12.08
CA HIS A 46 -0.53 -5.22 -13.31
C HIS A 46 0.96 -5.53 -13.11
N ASP A 47 1.43 -6.52 -13.86
CA ASP A 47 2.84 -6.68 -14.15
C ASP A 47 3.28 -5.52 -15.05
N ILE A 48 4.28 -4.77 -14.60
CA ILE A 48 4.89 -3.64 -15.31
C ILE A 48 6.33 -3.92 -15.75
N SER A 49 6.80 -5.18 -15.63
CA SER A 49 8.18 -5.57 -15.97
C SER A 49 8.52 -5.36 -17.45
N ARG A 50 7.50 -5.32 -18.32
CA ARG A 50 7.67 -5.14 -19.77
C ARG A 50 6.96 -3.92 -20.34
N ALA A 51 6.38 -3.07 -19.50
CA ALA A 51 5.68 -1.86 -19.92
C ALA A 51 5.63 -0.85 -18.77
N GLN A 52 5.67 0.44 -19.10
CA GLN A 52 5.57 1.50 -18.12
C GLN A 52 4.23 1.46 -17.38
N PHE A 53 4.22 1.81 -16.10
CA PHE A 53 3.02 1.92 -15.26
C PHE A 53 1.93 2.72 -15.96
N LYS A 54 2.26 3.92 -16.42
CA LYS A 54 1.32 4.81 -17.11
C LYS A 54 0.58 4.13 -18.27
N SER A 55 1.29 3.38 -19.11
CA SER A 55 0.69 2.68 -20.24
C SER A 55 -0.24 1.55 -19.83
N ARG A 56 0.12 0.83 -18.74
CA ARG A 56 -0.69 -0.29 -18.24
C ARG A 56 -1.98 0.15 -17.56
N PHE A 57 -1.96 1.29 -16.88
CA PHE A 57 -3.10 1.76 -16.07
C PHE A 57 -3.94 2.84 -16.73
N TYR A 58 -3.58 3.32 -17.92
CA TYR A 58 -4.23 4.46 -18.56
C TYR A 58 -5.75 4.30 -18.80
N GLU A 59 -6.19 3.10 -19.13
CA GLU A 59 -7.63 2.83 -19.28
C GLU A 59 -8.30 2.46 -17.95
N ASP A 60 -7.56 1.77 -17.05
CA ASP A 60 -8.11 1.30 -15.78
C ASP A 60 -8.43 2.42 -14.80
N TYR A 61 -7.56 3.45 -14.69
CA TYR A 61 -7.73 4.49 -13.66
C TYR A 61 -9.04 5.28 -13.86
N LYS A 62 -9.50 5.42 -15.08
CA LYS A 62 -10.76 6.11 -15.42
C LYS A 62 -11.98 5.44 -14.76
N GLY A 63 -11.92 4.14 -14.54
CA GLY A 63 -12.96 3.35 -13.87
C GLY A 63 -12.78 3.22 -12.35
N LEU A 64 -11.63 3.63 -11.82
CA LEU A 64 -11.31 3.59 -10.39
C LEU A 64 -11.79 4.88 -9.70
N ARG A 65 -13.09 5.01 -9.52
CA ARG A 65 -13.72 6.19 -8.91
C ARG A 65 -13.77 6.09 -7.39
N GLY A 66 -13.39 7.17 -6.71
CA GLY A 66 -13.42 7.28 -5.26
C GLY A 66 -12.81 8.58 -4.76
N THR A 67 -13.06 8.92 -3.50
CA THR A 67 -12.51 10.13 -2.86
C THR A 67 -11.22 9.87 -2.11
N ARG A 68 -10.80 8.60 -2.04
CA ARG A 68 -9.56 8.19 -1.38
C ARG A 68 -8.99 6.96 -2.04
N GLY A 69 -7.67 6.87 -2.06
CA GLY A 69 -6.99 5.77 -2.73
C GLY A 69 -5.54 5.60 -2.30
N ILE A 70 -5.00 4.43 -2.59
CA ILE A 70 -3.59 4.09 -2.45
C ILE A 70 -3.05 3.50 -3.74
N GLY A 71 -1.82 3.84 -4.07
CA GLY A 71 -1.08 3.31 -5.20
C GLY A 71 0.31 2.83 -4.78
N VAL A 72 0.82 1.87 -5.51
CA VAL A 72 2.12 1.26 -5.23
C VAL A 72 2.84 0.86 -6.51
N ILE A 73 4.13 1.08 -6.53
CA ILE A 73 5.09 0.49 -7.47
C ILE A 73 5.96 -0.47 -6.67
N SER A 74 6.07 -1.72 -7.08
CA SER A 74 6.74 -2.78 -6.30
C SER A 74 7.73 -3.58 -7.16
N ASP A 75 8.85 -3.98 -6.54
CA ASP A 75 9.85 -4.87 -7.13
C ASP A 75 9.62 -6.35 -6.77
N SER A 76 8.73 -6.67 -5.86
CA SER A 76 8.61 -8.04 -5.37
C SER A 76 7.19 -8.58 -5.39
N ASP A 77 6.25 -7.82 -4.87
CA ASP A 77 4.93 -8.35 -4.53
C ASP A 77 3.82 -7.60 -5.27
N PRO A 78 2.83 -8.30 -5.86
CA PRO A 78 1.63 -7.68 -6.39
C PRO A 78 0.81 -7.07 -5.24
N GLN A 79 0.56 -5.78 -5.32
CA GLN A 79 -0.13 -4.96 -4.33
C GLN A 79 -0.95 -3.87 -5.05
N PRO A 80 -1.91 -3.20 -4.37
CA PRO A 80 -2.35 -3.38 -2.98
C PRO A 80 -3.24 -4.61 -2.80
N LEU A 81 -3.31 -5.11 -1.57
CA LEU A 81 -4.26 -6.16 -1.20
C LEU A 81 -5.51 -5.56 -0.56
N VAL A 82 -6.66 -6.17 -0.83
CA VAL A 82 -7.92 -5.84 -0.14
C VAL A 82 -8.25 -7.00 0.79
N VAL A 83 -8.37 -6.68 2.07
CA VAL A 83 -8.49 -7.66 3.15
C VAL A 83 -9.73 -7.36 3.99
N SER A 84 -10.48 -8.39 4.33
CA SER A 84 -11.56 -8.32 5.31
C SER A 84 -11.03 -8.68 6.70
N SER A 85 -11.37 -7.89 7.70
CA SER A 85 -10.95 -8.08 9.09
C SER A 85 -12.06 -7.67 10.05
N ARG A 86 -11.82 -7.84 11.35
CA ARG A 86 -12.73 -7.35 12.40
C ARG A 86 -12.90 -5.82 12.41
N PHE A 87 -11.98 -5.08 11.81
CA PHE A 87 -12.07 -3.63 11.61
C PHE A 87 -12.84 -3.25 10.34
N GLY A 88 -13.47 -4.22 9.68
CA GLY A 88 -14.05 -4.07 8.35
C GLY A 88 -13.04 -4.39 7.25
N THR A 89 -13.42 -4.04 6.03
CA THR A 89 -12.55 -4.18 4.85
C THR A 89 -11.60 -3.00 4.75
N PHE A 90 -10.34 -3.28 4.43
CA PHE A 90 -9.34 -2.27 4.13
C PHE A 90 -8.46 -2.70 2.94
N ALA A 91 -7.86 -1.73 2.26
CA ALA A 91 -6.80 -1.98 1.29
C ALA A 91 -5.45 -1.60 1.90
N ILE A 92 -4.40 -2.37 1.58
CA ILE A 92 -3.07 -2.16 2.14
C ILE A 92 -2.00 -2.23 1.06
N ALA A 93 -1.03 -1.32 1.15
CA ALA A 93 0.22 -1.34 0.39
C ALA A 93 1.41 -1.13 1.34
N VAL A 94 2.49 -1.82 1.05
CA VAL A 94 3.68 -1.88 1.91
C VAL A 94 4.93 -1.65 1.06
N ALA A 95 5.83 -0.80 1.55
CA ALA A 95 7.15 -0.59 0.97
C ALA A 95 8.24 -0.85 2.03
N GLY A 96 9.37 -1.38 1.60
CA GLY A 96 10.48 -1.76 2.47
C GLY A 96 10.86 -3.22 2.31
N LEU A 97 11.68 -3.70 3.24
CA LEU A 97 12.17 -5.08 3.26
C LEU A 97 12.04 -5.66 4.67
N ILE A 98 11.15 -6.62 4.83
CA ILE A 98 10.99 -7.39 6.06
C ILE A 98 11.87 -8.64 5.96
N THR A 99 13.00 -8.63 6.66
CA THR A 99 14.02 -9.68 6.55
C THR A 99 13.62 -10.97 7.27
N ASN A 100 12.82 -10.90 8.32
CA ASN A 100 12.30 -12.05 9.06
C ASN A 100 10.90 -12.51 8.57
N ARG A 101 10.49 -12.16 7.35
CA ARG A 101 9.16 -12.44 6.78
C ARG A 101 8.78 -13.90 6.89
N ASP A 102 9.62 -14.78 6.37
CA ASP A 102 9.30 -16.20 6.23
C ASP A 102 9.21 -16.88 7.62
N SER A 103 10.16 -16.61 8.52
CA SER A 103 10.14 -17.14 9.90
C SER A 103 8.97 -16.58 10.72
N LEU A 104 8.59 -15.33 10.51
CA LEU A 104 7.43 -14.73 11.17
C LEU A 104 6.12 -15.36 10.68
N ALA A 105 6.00 -15.59 9.38
CA ALA A 105 4.86 -16.25 8.78
C ALA A 105 4.70 -17.71 9.25
N GLU A 106 5.79 -18.47 9.30
CA GLU A 106 5.78 -19.83 9.86
C GLU A 106 5.33 -19.86 11.32
N ARG A 107 5.80 -18.93 12.12
CA ARG A 107 5.40 -18.81 13.52
C ARG A 107 3.89 -18.52 13.63
N LEU A 108 3.38 -17.57 12.85
CA LEU A 108 1.96 -17.24 12.83
C LEU A 108 1.09 -18.43 12.37
N SER A 109 1.55 -19.19 11.39
CA SER A 109 0.85 -20.39 10.94
C SER A 109 0.79 -21.45 12.05
N ARG A 110 1.88 -21.68 12.77
CA ARG A 110 1.93 -22.68 13.87
C ARG A 110 1.14 -22.24 15.10
N GLU A 111 1.31 -21.01 15.55
CA GLU A 111 0.72 -20.52 16.80
C GLU A 111 -0.75 -20.13 16.69
N SER A 112 -1.19 -19.72 15.52
CA SER A 112 -2.51 -19.08 15.32
C SER A 112 -3.32 -19.71 14.17
N GLY A 113 -2.80 -20.73 13.50
CA GLY A 113 -3.46 -21.39 12.39
C GLY A 113 -3.63 -20.49 11.15
N PHE A 114 -2.84 -19.45 11.00
CA PHE A 114 -2.91 -18.59 9.81
C PHE A 114 -2.48 -19.34 8.57
N THR A 115 -3.26 -19.18 7.51
CA THR A 115 -2.89 -19.57 6.14
C THR A 115 -2.57 -18.32 5.34
N PHE A 116 -1.58 -18.43 4.45
CA PHE A 116 -1.22 -17.38 3.51
C PHE A 116 -1.61 -17.83 2.11
N THR A 117 -2.17 -16.92 1.33
CA THR A 117 -2.75 -17.20 0.01
C THR A 117 -2.08 -16.44 -1.13
N GLU A 118 -1.46 -15.33 -0.81
CA GLU A 118 -0.73 -14.50 -1.77
C GLU A 118 0.74 -14.93 -1.82
N ILE A 119 1.02 -15.91 -2.68
CA ILE A 119 2.37 -16.48 -2.85
C ILE A 119 2.95 -16.04 -4.18
N VAL A 120 4.15 -15.52 -4.17
CA VAL A 120 4.90 -15.09 -5.35
C VAL A 120 6.31 -15.69 -5.31
N ASN A 121 6.68 -16.48 -6.32
CA ASN A 121 7.97 -17.15 -6.40
C ASN A 121 8.30 -17.92 -5.10
N ASP A 122 7.36 -18.74 -4.63
CA ASP A 122 7.41 -19.52 -3.38
C ASP A 122 7.62 -18.68 -2.10
N ARG A 123 7.36 -17.39 -2.15
CA ARG A 123 7.46 -16.49 -1.00
C ARG A 123 6.11 -15.85 -0.70
N ILE A 124 5.84 -15.68 0.58
CA ILE A 124 4.62 -15.04 1.07
C ILE A 124 4.67 -13.55 0.71
N ASN A 125 3.57 -13.01 0.20
CA ASN A 125 3.43 -11.58 -0.06
C ASN A 125 3.57 -10.79 1.25
N GLN A 126 4.49 -9.82 1.24
CA GLN A 126 4.80 -9.00 2.42
C GLN A 126 3.59 -8.19 2.91
N ALA A 127 2.75 -7.70 1.99
CA ALA A 127 1.54 -6.98 2.36
C ALA A 127 0.50 -7.89 3.03
N GLU A 128 0.41 -9.17 2.65
CA GLU A 128 -0.47 -10.13 3.32
C GLU A 128 -0.01 -10.40 4.76
N LEU A 129 1.29 -10.60 4.97
CA LEU A 129 1.83 -10.79 6.32
C LEU A 129 1.51 -9.59 7.21
N VAL A 130 1.77 -8.38 6.72
CA VAL A 130 1.51 -7.14 7.47
C VAL A 130 0.02 -6.97 7.75
N ALA A 131 -0.85 -7.23 6.76
CA ALA A 131 -2.30 -7.15 6.93
C ALA A 131 -2.81 -8.11 8.03
N LYS A 132 -2.31 -9.35 8.05
CA LYS A 132 -2.68 -10.34 9.07
C LYS A 132 -2.19 -9.96 10.46
N LEU A 133 -1.01 -9.38 10.58
CA LEU A 133 -0.51 -8.85 11.85
C LEU A 133 -1.38 -7.69 12.34
N ILE A 134 -1.71 -6.74 11.47
CA ILE A 134 -2.58 -5.60 11.82
C ILE A 134 -3.95 -6.09 12.29
N ALA A 135 -4.55 -7.05 11.59
CA ALA A 135 -5.86 -7.59 11.92
C ALA A 135 -5.94 -8.27 13.30
N ARG A 136 -4.83 -8.58 13.94
CA ARG A 136 -4.75 -9.12 15.33
C ARG A 136 -4.76 -8.03 16.40
N GLY A 137 -4.46 -6.80 16.07
CA GLY A 137 -4.47 -5.68 17.01
C GLY A 137 -5.88 -5.42 17.57
N GLU A 138 -6.01 -4.68 18.63
CA GLU A 138 -7.32 -4.22 19.17
C GLU A 138 -7.91 -3.10 18.32
N SER A 139 -7.03 -2.34 17.65
CA SER A 139 -7.35 -1.29 16.70
C SER A 139 -6.39 -1.35 15.52
N VAL A 140 -6.68 -0.60 14.46
CA VAL A 140 -5.75 -0.44 13.33
C VAL A 140 -4.41 0.11 13.79
N VAL A 141 -4.41 1.10 14.69
CA VAL A 141 -3.18 1.74 15.20
C VAL A 141 -2.35 0.73 16.00
N SER A 142 -2.96 0.06 16.99
CA SER A 142 -2.24 -0.94 17.79
C SER A 142 -1.75 -2.13 16.97
N GLY A 143 -2.50 -2.48 15.92
CA GLY A 143 -2.07 -3.48 14.94
C GLY A 143 -0.83 -3.06 14.16
N ILE A 144 -0.76 -1.80 13.70
CA ILE A 144 0.41 -1.23 13.03
C ILE A 144 1.62 -1.18 13.99
N GLU A 145 1.42 -0.75 15.23
CA GLU A 145 2.46 -0.76 16.27
C GLU A 145 3.02 -2.18 16.48
N SER A 146 2.14 -3.17 16.58
CA SER A 146 2.53 -4.59 16.72
C SER A 146 3.33 -5.11 15.50
N VAL A 147 3.06 -4.61 14.29
CA VAL A 147 3.90 -4.92 13.11
C VAL A 147 5.32 -4.45 13.36
N PHE A 148 5.50 -3.18 13.73
CA PHE A 148 6.82 -2.58 13.93
C PHE A 148 7.63 -3.18 15.08
N GLU A 149 6.96 -3.78 16.07
CA GLU A 149 7.61 -4.53 17.15
C GLU A 149 8.10 -5.92 16.72
N ARG A 150 7.47 -6.53 15.72
CA ARG A 150 7.70 -7.92 15.33
C ARG A 150 8.58 -8.09 14.11
N ILE A 151 8.58 -7.11 13.22
CA ILE A 151 9.40 -7.17 12.01
C ILE A 151 10.86 -6.83 12.30
N THR A 152 11.73 -7.41 11.49
CA THR A 152 13.13 -7.01 11.35
C THR A 152 13.32 -6.44 9.95
N GLY A 153 14.00 -5.30 9.86
CA GLY A 153 14.17 -4.58 8.60
C GLY A 153 13.41 -3.26 8.58
N SER A 154 12.84 -2.89 7.46
CA SER A 154 12.11 -1.63 7.28
C SER A 154 10.75 -1.85 6.63
N CYS A 155 9.78 -1.07 7.05
CA CYS A 155 8.42 -1.15 6.53
C CYS A 155 7.71 0.19 6.63
N SER A 156 7.21 0.69 5.51
CA SER A 156 6.23 1.77 5.44
C SER A 156 4.91 1.22 4.92
N ILE A 157 3.82 1.69 5.49
CA ILE A 157 2.47 1.15 5.30
C ILE A 157 1.53 2.27 4.89
N LEU A 158 0.75 2.05 3.81
CA LEU A 158 -0.48 2.76 3.55
C LEU A 158 -1.65 1.80 3.73
N LEU A 159 -2.58 2.14 4.60
CA LEU A 159 -3.78 1.36 4.88
C LEU A 159 -5.02 2.24 4.67
N LEU A 160 -5.82 1.87 3.68
CA LEU A 160 -7.02 2.59 3.26
C LEU A 160 -8.26 1.91 3.83
N THR A 161 -9.03 2.64 4.61
CA THR A 161 -10.35 2.22 5.11
C THR A 161 -11.47 3.02 4.44
N LYS A 162 -12.72 2.69 4.77
CA LYS A 162 -13.86 3.50 4.35
C LYS A 162 -13.86 4.90 4.96
N ASP A 163 -13.22 5.07 6.12
CA ASP A 163 -13.23 6.32 6.88
C ASP A 163 -12.02 7.21 6.60
N GLY A 164 -10.92 6.64 6.07
CA GLY A 164 -9.71 7.41 5.82
C GLY A 164 -8.50 6.58 5.44
N LEU A 165 -7.35 7.23 5.47
CA LEU A 165 -6.06 6.67 5.13
C LEU A 165 -5.13 6.73 6.35
N TYR A 166 -4.56 5.60 6.72
CA TYR A 166 -3.46 5.52 7.67
C TYR A 166 -2.14 5.44 6.89
N ALA A 167 -1.20 6.28 7.28
CA ALA A 167 0.17 6.26 6.78
C ALA A 167 1.12 6.06 7.95
N ALA A 168 1.93 5.04 7.90
CA ALA A 168 2.83 4.69 8.99
C ALA A 168 4.19 4.23 8.45
N ARG A 169 5.26 4.58 9.17
CA ARG A 169 6.60 4.08 8.91
C ARG A 169 7.26 3.62 10.20
N ASP A 170 8.17 2.68 10.07
CA ASP A 170 8.97 2.18 11.20
C ASP A 170 9.92 3.26 11.77
N ARG A 171 10.51 2.96 12.93
CA ARG A 171 11.41 3.88 13.63
C ARG A 171 12.69 4.20 12.86
N LEU A 172 13.17 3.29 12.03
CA LEU A 172 14.39 3.47 11.24
C LEU A 172 14.16 4.43 10.06
N GLY A 173 12.94 4.41 9.50
CA GLY A 173 12.52 5.33 8.45
C GLY A 173 13.31 5.17 7.14
N TYR A 174 13.84 3.99 6.85
CA TYR A 174 14.57 3.73 5.60
C TYR A 174 13.71 3.86 4.36
N THR A 175 12.41 3.61 4.50
CA THR A 175 11.43 3.90 3.44
C THR A 175 10.64 5.14 3.87
N PRO A 176 10.96 6.32 3.33
CA PRO A 176 10.33 7.56 3.76
C PRO A 176 8.86 7.63 3.38
N LEU A 177 8.10 8.39 4.16
CA LEU A 177 6.77 8.88 3.83
C LEU A 177 6.74 10.37 4.12
N VAL A 178 6.31 11.15 3.15
CA VAL A 178 6.08 12.58 3.24
C VAL A 178 4.61 12.90 3.00
N ILE A 179 4.10 13.88 3.71
CA ILE A 179 2.69 14.31 3.64
C ILE A 179 2.64 15.70 3.01
N GLY A 180 1.73 15.89 2.07
CA GLY A 180 1.42 17.17 1.45
C GLY A 180 -0.07 17.47 1.55
N GLU A 181 -0.39 18.77 1.54
CA GLU A 181 -1.76 19.27 1.53
C GLU A 181 -1.92 20.30 0.43
N LYS A 182 -3.06 20.29 -0.25
CA LYS A 182 -3.45 21.26 -1.25
C LYS A 182 -4.97 21.38 -1.29
N ASP A 183 -5.49 22.56 -0.99
CA ASP A 183 -6.92 22.87 -1.09
C ASP A 183 -7.84 21.87 -0.36
N GLY A 184 -7.38 21.36 0.78
CA GLY A 184 -8.08 20.38 1.59
C GLY A 184 -8.02 18.94 1.05
N THR A 185 -7.17 18.68 0.05
CA THR A 185 -6.76 17.35 -0.40
C THR A 185 -5.44 17.00 0.29
N TRP A 186 -5.38 15.83 0.91
CA TRP A 186 -4.19 15.31 1.56
C TRP A 186 -3.57 14.19 0.74
N ALA A 187 -2.26 14.23 0.58
CA ALA A 187 -1.52 13.18 -0.10
C ALA A 187 -0.33 12.72 0.73
N VAL A 188 0.03 11.44 0.56
CA VAL A 188 1.21 10.81 1.15
C VAL A 188 2.01 10.17 0.04
N ALA A 189 3.32 10.35 0.03
CA ALA A 189 4.19 9.74 -0.97
C ALA A 189 5.52 9.28 -0.36
N SER A 190 6.16 8.30 -0.98
CA SER A 190 7.53 7.91 -0.62
C SER A 190 8.54 9.01 -0.95
N GLU A 191 8.29 9.79 -1.99
CA GLU A 191 9.14 10.90 -2.42
C GLU A 191 8.34 12.13 -2.82
N THR A 192 8.93 13.31 -2.65
CA THR A 192 8.30 14.61 -2.94
C THR A 192 8.11 14.91 -4.42
N CYS A 193 8.73 14.14 -5.33
CA CYS A 193 8.60 14.37 -6.78
C CYS A 193 7.15 14.40 -7.26
N ALA A 194 6.28 13.54 -6.68
CA ALA A 194 4.85 13.56 -6.98
C ALA A 194 4.20 14.89 -6.57
N PHE A 195 4.56 15.45 -5.42
CA PHE A 195 3.98 16.68 -4.89
C PHE A 195 4.32 17.88 -5.78
N HIS A 196 5.58 18.05 -6.17
CA HIS A 196 5.98 19.13 -7.06
C HIS A 196 5.22 19.09 -8.39
N ASN A 197 5.02 17.91 -8.96
CA ASN A 197 4.33 17.77 -10.23
C ASN A 197 2.79 17.91 -10.12
N LEU A 198 2.22 17.58 -8.97
CA LEU A 198 0.77 17.67 -8.72
C LEU A 198 0.37 19.00 -8.03
N GLY A 199 1.34 19.82 -7.68
CA GLY A 199 1.12 21.13 -7.08
C GLY A 199 0.75 21.13 -5.60
N PHE A 200 1.19 20.09 -4.85
CA PHE A 200 1.09 20.05 -3.39
C PHE A 200 2.18 20.89 -2.74
#